data_2f10d16af108877cad49fd1f501b9efe
#
_entry.id   2f10d16af108877cad49fd1f501b9efe
#
_cell.length_a   1.000
_cell.length_b   1.000
_cell.length_c   1.000
_cell.angle_alpha   90.00
_cell.angle_beta   90.00
_cell.angle_gamma   90.00
#
_symmetry.space_group_name_H-M   'P 1'
#
loop_
_entity.id
_entity.type
_entity.pdbx_description
1 polymer ?
#
loop_
_entity_poly.entity_id
_entity_poly.type
_entity_poly.pdbx_seq_one_letter_code
_entity_poly.pdbx_strand_id
1 'polypeptide(L)'
;LSKGLIKRYCDEEDIDFNKFRILEQNDSIIEKFTYKYFQGSPYSNGILQYDMWGKTNEVEDNSKYNWRELKENIKQYGLRNSLLTTVMPTAGSASLRNSAEMTQPFDYNIYKRKVKEKDYIVVNKFMIEDLIEKGWWNEWLKKQIMLNDGSVQSITALPIEFREKYKTIWEIKQSDLIDMMLDRAIFIDQGQSMNVFMKEPTVSKITSCMFYSWERGSKHGSYYLHTKPISTGAKDLAIDMSDEYDNVEIKTSNDDFDCLGCSS
;
A
#
# COMPACT_ATOMS: atom_id res chain seq x y z
N LEU A 1 13.53 11.73 -16.40
CA LEU A 1 12.69 12.28 -17.50
C LEU A 1 13.38 13.47 -18.19
N SER A 2 13.83 14.48 -17.45
CA SER A 2 14.49 15.66 -18.04
C SER A 2 15.75 15.30 -18.81
N LYS A 3 16.61 14.43 -18.27
CA LYS A 3 17.81 13.92 -18.96
C LYS A 3 17.48 13.27 -20.32
N GLY A 4 16.41 12.47 -20.39
CA GLY A 4 15.96 11.85 -21.62
C GLY A 4 15.37 12.84 -22.64
N LEU A 5 14.72 13.90 -22.18
CA LEU A 5 14.22 14.97 -23.03
C LEU A 5 15.36 15.83 -23.59
N ILE A 6 16.33 16.18 -22.75
CA ILE A 6 17.52 16.92 -23.17
C ILE A 6 18.31 16.11 -24.18
N LYS A 7 18.50 14.80 -23.96
CA LYS A 7 19.16 13.92 -24.92
C LYS A 7 18.47 13.92 -26.27
N ARG A 8 17.14 13.75 -26.31
CA ARG A 8 16.37 13.82 -27.58
C ARG A 8 16.51 15.16 -28.27
N TYR A 9 16.45 16.26 -27.52
CA TYR A 9 16.69 17.59 -28.08
C TYR A 9 18.08 17.73 -28.70
N CYS A 10 19.12 17.22 -28.00
CA CYS A 10 20.46 17.22 -28.56
C CYS A 10 20.57 16.40 -29.85
N ASP A 11 19.89 15.23 -29.89
CA ASP A 11 19.85 14.36 -31.10
C ASP A 11 19.11 15.07 -32.26
N GLU A 12 18.00 15.78 -31.98
CA GLU A 12 17.22 16.53 -32.98
C GLU A 12 17.98 17.74 -33.55
N GLU A 13 18.77 18.43 -32.71
CA GLU A 13 19.53 19.64 -33.09
C GLU A 13 21.00 19.31 -33.47
N ASP A 14 21.36 18.03 -33.62
CA ASP A 14 22.72 17.55 -33.90
C ASP A 14 23.78 18.04 -32.89
N ILE A 15 23.39 18.14 -31.64
CA ILE A 15 24.26 18.55 -30.53
C ILE A 15 24.82 17.32 -29.83
N ASP A 16 26.15 17.20 -29.71
CA ASP A 16 26.77 16.13 -28.91
C ASP A 16 26.36 16.24 -27.45
N PHE A 17 25.55 15.26 -26.99
CA PHE A 17 25.04 15.21 -25.62
C PHE A 17 26.17 15.25 -24.58
N ASN A 18 27.34 14.69 -24.85
CA ASN A 18 28.47 14.73 -23.94
C ASN A 18 29.12 16.12 -23.87
N LYS A 19 29.06 16.88 -24.97
CA LYS A 19 29.49 18.28 -25.03
C LYS A 19 28.48 19.23 -24.43
N PHE A 20 27.21 18.82 -24.33
CA PHE A 20 26.16 19.58 -23.62
C PHE A 20 26.58 19.92 -22.18
N ARG A 21 27.36 19.05 -21.52
CA ARG A 21 27.97 19.31 -20.20
C ARG A 21 28.90 20.52 -20.19
N ILE A 22 29.45 20.90 -21.34
CA ILE A 22 30.38 22.04 -21.46
C ILE A 22 29.60 23.33 -21.73
N LEU A 23 28.35 23.21 -22.21
CA LEU A 23 27.44 24.33 -22.41
C LEU A 23 26.64 24.68 -21.15
N GLU A 24 27.07 24.19 -19.99
CA GLU A 24 26.44 24.30 -18.65
C GLU A 24 26.13 25.75 -18.18
N GLN A 25 26.53 26.75 -18.92
CA GLN A 25 26.19 28.15 -18.64
C GLN A 25 24.94 28.63 -19.40
N ASN A 26 24.25 27.73 -20.11
CA ASN A 26 23.07 28.11 -20.85
C ASN A 26 21.80 27.77 -20.06
N ASP A 27 21.53 28.53 -19.02
CA ASP A 27 20.34 28.43 -18.16
C ASP A 27 19.03 28.30 -18.96
N SER A 28 18.99 28.88 -20.15
CA SER A 28 17.81 28.86 -21.03
C SER A 28 17.43 27.47 -21.55
N ILE A 29 18.36 26.53 -21.72
CA ILE A 29 18.07 25.18 -22.21
C ILE A 29 17.55 24.32 -21.06
N ILE A 30 18.16 24.43 -19.87
CA ILE A 30 17.70 23.71 -18.67
C ILE A 30 16.29 24.19 -18.28
N GLU A 31 16.03 25.49 -18.33
CA GLU A 31 14.71 26.08 -18.07
C GLU A 31 13.63 25.53 -19.02
N LYS A 32 13.95 25.26 -20.28
CA LYS A 32 13.00 24.66 -21.24
C LYS A 32 12.50 23.28 -20.83
N PHE A 33 13.29 22.50 -20.10
CA PHE A 33 13.01 21.10 -19.72
C PHE A 33 12.72 20.90 -18.24
N THR A 34 12.69 21.97 -17.45
CA THR A 34 12.37 21.95 -16.02
C THR A 34 11.00 22.53 -15.73
N TYR A 35 10.46 22.26 -14.56
CA TYR A 35 9.28 22.96 -14.09
C TYR A 35 9.63 24.42 -13.66
N LYS A 36 8.66 25.32 -13.81
CA LYS A 36 8.83 26.77 -13.67
C LYS A 36 9.56 27.23 -12.40
N TYR A 37 9.36 26.54 -11.29
CA TYR A 37 9.93 26.91 -9.98
C TYR A 37 11.03 25.95 -9.53
N PHE A 38 11.75 25.36 -10.47
CA PHE A 38 12.84 24.44 -10.15
C PHE A 38 13.97 25.13 -9.40
N GLN A 39 14.42 26.28 -9.89
CA GLN A 39 15.49 27.05 -9.26
C GLN A 39 15.09 27.50 -7.86
N GLY A 40 15.95 27.25 -6.88
CA GLY A 40 15.69 27.49 -5.46
C GLY A 40 14.83 26.44 -4.76
N SER A 41 14.34 25.42 -5.48
CA SER A 41 13.65 24.29 -4.88
C SER A 41 14.63 23.32 -4.18
N PRO A 42 14.17 22.45 -3.27
CA PRO A 42 14.99 21.39 -2.71
C PRO A 42 15.67 20.54 -3.79
N TYR A 43 14.98 20.17 -4.84
CA TYR A 43 15.51 19.40 -5.96
C TYR A 43 16.68 20.07 -6.68
N SER A 44 16.65 21.39 -6.87
CA SER A 44 17.75 22.13 -7.50
C SER A 44 19.04 22.07 -6.66
N ASN A 45 18.92 21.82 -5.37
CA ASN A 45 20.02 21.63 -4.44
C ASN A 45 20.38 20.13 -4.22
N GLY A 46 19.75 19.23 -4.95
CA GLY A 46 19.96 17.79 -4.78
C GLY A 46 19.37 17.24 -3.49
N ILE A 47 18.37 17.92 -2.92
CA ILE A 47 17.66 17.50 -1.72
C ILE A 47 16.42 16.74 -2.14
N LEU A 48 16.34 15.46 -1.81
CA LEU A 48 15.20 14.59 -2.06
C LEU A 48 14.29 14.50 -0.81
N GLN A 49 13.15 13.82 -0.95
CA GLN A 49 12.16 13.74 0.12
C GLN A 49 12.76 13.12 1.41
N TYR A 50 13.51 12.04 1.31
CA TYR A 50 14.13 11.37 2.46
C TYR A 50 15.20 12.23 3.18
N ASP A 51 15.86 13.14 2.46
CA ASP A 51 16.80 14.08 3.07
C ASP A 51 16.09 15.03 4.03
N MET A 52 14.90 15.52 3.63
CA MET A 52 14.07 16.39 4.47
C MET A 52 13.55 15.69 5.73
N TRP A 53 13.54 14.36 5.73
CA TRP A 53 13.21 13.53 6.91
C TRP A 53 14.44 13.14 7.74
N GLY A 54 15.63 13.63 7.38
CA GLY A 54 16.89 13.29 8.07
C GLY A 54 17.34 11.84 7.87
N LYS A 55 16.90 11.18 6.78
CA LYS A 55 17.14 9.76 6.48
C LYS A 55 18.21 9.53 5.41
N THR A 56 19.02 10.53 5.09
CA THR A 56 20.00 10.49 4.01
C THR A 56 20.91 9.26 4.07
N ASN A 57 21.63 9.08 5.18
CA ASN A 57 22.58 7.96 5.32
C ASN A 57 21.87 6.60 5.32
N GLU A 58 20.72 6.51 6.03
CA GLU A 58 19.94 5.27 6.11
C GLU A 58 19.49 4.79 4.72
N VAL A 59 19.06 5.72 3.86
CA VAL A 59 18.57 5.40 2.52
C VAL A 59 19.72 5.18 1.54
N GLU A 60 20.72 6.05 1.52
CA GLU A 60 21.80 5.99 0.53
C GLU A 60 22.73 4.80 0.74
N ASP A 61 23.02 4.44 1.98
CA ASP A 61 23.98 3.37 2.31
C ASP A 61 23.33 1.96 2.19
N ASN A 62 22.00 1.86 2.35
CA ASN A 62 21.27 0.59 2.32
C ASN A 62 20.49 0.34 1.03
N SER A 63 20.52 1.27 0.07
CA SER A 63 19.73 1.18 -1.16
C SER A 63 20.46 0.45 -2.28
N LYS A 64 19.66 -0.25 -3.12
CA LYS A 64 20.12 -0.79 -4.41
C LYS A 64 20.29 0.29 -5.49
N TYR A 65 19.81 1.50 -5.25
CA TYR A 65 19.84 2.61 -6.20
C TYR A 65 21.00 3.57 -5.89
N ASN A 66 21.62 4.10 -6.92
CA ASN A 66 22.65 5.14 -6.79
C ASN A 66 22.00 6.52 -6.63
N TRP A 67 21.53 6.81 -5.40
CA TRP A 67 20.88 8.10 -5.09
C TRP A 67 21.80 9.29 -5.28
N ARG A 68 23.10 9.15 -4.99
CA ARG A 68 24.09 10.23 -5.12
C ARG A 68 24.23 10.66 -6.60
N GLU A 69 24.34 9.70 -7.50
CA GLU A 69 24.34 9.99 -8.93
C GLU A 69 23.03 10.62 -9.39
N LEU A 70 21.89 10.13 -8.89
CA LEU A 70 20.59 10.72 -9.20
C LEU A 70 20.50 12.17 -8.75
N LYS A 71 20.97 12.53 -7.56
CA LYS A 71 21.02 13.91 -7.06
C LYS A 71 21.87 14.81 -7.94
N GLU A 72 23.05 14.35 -8.35
CA GLU A 72 23.89 15.12 -9.28
C GLU A 72 23.23 15.30 -10.65
N ASN A 73 22.59 14.24 -11.18
CA ASN A 73 21.83 14.35 -12.42
C ASN A 73 20.65 15.33 -12.30
N ILE A 74 19.97 15.38 -11.17
CA ILE A 74 18.86 16.32 -10.92
C ILE A 74 19.40 17.75 -10.90
N LYS A 75 20.50 18.01 -10.19
CA LYS A 75 21.15 19.33 -10.17
C LYS A 75 21.56 19.78 -11.57
N GLN A 76 22.13 18.88 -12.34
CA GLN A 76 22.68 19.17 -13.66
C GLN A 76 21.61 19.33 -14.75
N TYR A 77 20.58 18.47 -14.76
CA TYR A 77 19.58 18.40 -15.85
C TYR A 77 18.18 18.85 -15.45
N GLY A 78 17.97 19.15 -14.17
CA GLY A 78 16.68 19.52 -13.64
C GLY A 78 15.63 18.40 -13.64
N LEU A 79 14.39 18.77 -13.32
CA LEU A 79 13.23 17.89 -13.34
C LEU A 79 12.08 18.52 -14.14
N ARG A 80 11.41 17.69 -14.96
CA ARG A 80 10.26 18.12 -15.76
C ARG A 80 9.02 18.41 -14.91
N ASN A 81 8.83 17.67 -13.83
CA ASN A 81 7.68 17.76 -12.93
C ASN A 81 8.14 18.02 -11.50
N SER A 82 7.46 18.93 -10.80
CA SER A 82 7.76 19.27 -9.40
C SER A 82 7.37 18.18 -8.42
N LEU A 83 6.38 17.35 -8.76
CA LEU A 83 5.86 16.27 -7.93
C LEU A 83 5.78 15.00 -8.79
N LEU A 84 6.29 13.90 -8.28
CA LEU A 84 6.48 12.64 -9.04
C LEU A 84 5.65 11.49 -8.49
N THR A 85 5.44 11.45 -7.19
CA THR A 85 4.84 10.30 -6.50
C THR A 85 3.70 10.70 -5.58
N THR A 86 2.65 9.89 -5.57
CA THR A 86 1.51 10.00 -4.66
C THR A 86 0.87 8.62 -4.45
N VAL A 87 0.16 8.45 -3.35
CA VAL A 87 -0.71 7.27 -3.14
C VAL A 87 -2.16 7.73 -3.19
N MET A 88 -2.86 7.32 -4.23
CA MET A 88 -4.25 7.71 -4.49
C MET A 88 -5.24 6.74 -3.83
N PRO A 89 -6.53 7.15 -3.65
CA PRO A 89 -7.55 6.30 -3.02
C PRO A 89 -7.85 4.99 -3.75
N THR A 90 -7.77 4.95 -5.05
CA THR A 90 -7.91 3.79 -5.95
C THR A 90 -9.21 2.96 -5.82
N ALA A 91 -10.26 3.47 -5.16
CA ALA A 91 -11.49 2.74 -4.87
C ALA A 91 -12.12 2.04 -6.10
N GLY A 92 -12.27 2.75 -7.22
CA GLY A 92 -12.82 2.19 -8.46
C GLY A 92 -11.93 1.11 -9.06
N SER A 93 -10.63 1.36 -9.15
CA SER A 93 -9.65 0.41 -9.71
C SER A 93 -9.51 -0.84 -8.85
N ALA A 94 -9.49 -0.67 -7.52
CA ALA A 94 -9.45 -1.78 -6.56
C ALA A 94 -10.68 -2.68 -6.70
N SER A 95 -11.85 -2.07 -6.80
CA SER A 95 -13.11 -2.79 -6.99
C SER A 95 -13.13 -3.62 -8.30
N LEU A 96 -12.62 -3.06 -9.41
CA LEU A 96 -12.55 -3.76 -10.69
C LEU A 96 -11.56 -4.94 -10.66
N ARG A 97 -10.49 -4.82 -9.91
CA ARG A 97 -9.42 -5.84 -9.81
C ARG A 97 -9.62 -6.84 -8.68
N ASN A 98 -10.67 -6.68 -7.88
CA ASN A 98 -10.87 -7.42 -6.63
C ASN A 98 -9.61 -7.41 -5.75
N SER A 99 -9.14 -6.20 -5.44
CA SER A 99 -7.98 -5.94 -4.59
C SER A 99 -8.37 -4.95 -3.49
N ALA A 100 -7.52 -4.82 -2.47
CA ALA A 100 -7.68 -3.78 -1.46
C ALA A 100 -7.42 -2.39 -2.07
N GLU A 101 -8.00 -1.36 -1.48
CA GLU A 101 -7.78 0.03 -1.87
C GLU A 101 -6.43 0.53 -1.35
N MET A 102 -5.84 1.49 -2.05
CA MET A 102 -4.58 2.13 -1.64
C MET A 102 -3.50 1.10 -1.25
N THR A 103 -3.02 1.18 -0.01
CA THR A 103 -2.03 0.29 0.59
C THR A 103 -2.56 -0.38 1.86
N GLN A 104 -3.88 -0.38 2.04
CA GLN A 104 -4.52 -0.98 3.20
C GLN A 104 -4.75 -2.49 3.01
N PRO A 105 -4.85 -3.27 4.10
CA PRO A 105 -5.35 -4.64 4.07
C PRO A 105 -6.82 -4.72 3.62
N PHE A 106 -7.29 -5.91 3.29
CA PHE A 106 -8.70 -6.13 2.98
C PHE A 106 -9.59 -5.84 4.19
N ASP A 107 -10.74 -5.21 3.95
CA ASP A 107 -11.73 -4.94 4.97
C ASP A 107 -12.36 -6.23 5.50
N TYR A 108 -12.61 -7.17 4.58
CA TYR A 108 -13.19 -8.48 4.85
C TYR A 108 -12.65 -9.51 3.88
N ASN A 109 -12.42 -10.74 4.31
CA ASN A 109 -12.02 -11.81 3.41
C ASN A 109 -13.19 -12.41 2.62
N ILE A 110 -14.40 -12.40 3.18
CA ILE A 110 -15.64 -12.73 2.48
C ILE A 110 -16.72 -11.73 2.92
N TYR A 111 -17.42 -11.14 1.96
CA TYR A 111 -18.50 -10.22 2.26
C TYR A 111 -19.55 -10.21 1.14
N LYS A 112 -20.74 -9.73 1.48
CA LYS A 112 -21.84 -9.53 0.53
C LYS A 112 -21.80 -8.11 -0.03
N ARG A 113 -21.78 -8.00 -1.34
CA ARG A 113 -21.86 -6.72 -2.05
C ARG A 113 -23.16 -6.62 -2.82
N LYS A 114 -23.93 -5.60 -2.51
CA LYS A 114 -25.15 -5.30 -3.26
C LYS A 114 -24.83 -4.40 -4.44
N VAL A 115 -25.20 -4.85 -5.64
CA VAL A 115 -25.08 -4.07 -6.88
C VAL A 115 -26.46 -3.99 -7.52
N LYS A 116 -27.06 -2.81 -7.48
CA LYS A 116 -28.47 -2.62 -7.82
C LYS A 116 -29.35 -3.53 -6.96
N GLU A 117 -30.08 -4.45 -7.58
CA GLU A 117 -30.98 -5.39 -6.89
C GLU A 117 -30.37 -6.79 -6.68
N LYS A 118 -29.11 -6.99 -7.07
CA LYS A 118 -28.45 -8.29 -6.97
C LYS A 118 -27.37 -8.27 -5.89
N ASP A 119 -27.34 -9.36 -5.15
CA ASP A 119 -26.32 -9.62 -4.13
C ASP A 119 -25.23 -10.51 -4.70
N TYR A 120 -23.98 -10.11 -4.48
CA TYR A 120 -22.80 -10.86 -4.89
C TYR A 120 -21.94 -11.18 -3.67
N ILE A 121 -21.45 -12.40 -3.57
CA ILE A 121 -20.41 -12.75 -2.60
C ILE A 121 -19.07 -12.38 -3.21
N VAL A 122 -18.34 -11.52 -2.52
CA VAL A 122 -16.98 -11.13 -2.88
C VAL A 122 -16.02 -11.79 -1.93
N VAL A 123 -14.93 -12.33 -2.44
CA VAL A 123 -13.94 -13.07 -1.65
C VAL A 123 -12.54 -12.49 -1.87
N ASN A 124 -11.70 -12.57 -0.85
CA ASN A 124 -10.28 -12.34 -1.00
C ASN A 124 -9.67 -13.52 -1.79
N LYS A 125 -9.41 -13.29 -3.07
CA LYS A 125 -8.92 -14.32 -3.98
C LYS A 125 -7.61 -14.96 -3.52
N PHE A 126 -6.70 -14.18 -2.95
CA PHE A 126 -5.41 -14.68 -2.46
C PHE A 126 -5.57 -15.67 -1.31
N MET A 127 -6.51 -15.38 -0.38
CA MET A 127 -6.84 -16.30 0.69
C MET A 127 -7.45 -17.59 0.16
N ILE A 128 -8.36 -17.51 -0.82
CA ILE A 128 -9.00 -18.68 -1.40
C ILE A 128 -7.98 -19.53 -2.17
N GLU A 129 -7.10 -18.91 -2.94
CA GLU A 129 -6.01 -19.58 -3.67
C GLU A 129 -5.11 -20.34 -2.70
N ASP A 130 -4.64 -19.72 -1.62
CA ASP A 130 -3.82 -20.37 -0.58
C ASP A 130 -4.58 -21.53 0.10
N LEU A 131 -5.87 -21.36 0.38
CA LEU A 131 -6.69 -22.43 1.00
C LEU A 131 -6.88 -23.63 0.07
N ILE A 132 -7.07 -23.39 -1.22
CA ILE A 132 -7.19 -24.45 -2.23
C ILE A 132 -5.85 -25.17 -2.39
N GLU A 133 -4.74 -24.44 -2.51
CA GLU A 133 -3.41 -25.00 -2.66
C GLU A 133 -3.04 -25.93 -1.49
N LYS A 134 -3.44 -25.54 -0.27
CA LYS A 134 -3.22 -26.33 0.95
C LYS A 134 -4.27 -27.43 1.16
N GLY A 135 -5.27 -27.55 0.30
CA GLY A 135 -6.35 -28.53 0.43
C GLY A 135 -7.30 -28.27 1.61
N TRP A 136 -7.33 -27.06 2.16
CA TRP A 136 -8.16 -26.70 3.31
C TRP A 136 -9.52 -26.12 2.93
N TRP A 137 -9.69 -25.69 1.66
CA TRP A 137 -10.92 -25.08 1.20
C TRP A 137 -12.06 -26.09 1.14
N ASN A 138 -13.14 -25.87 1.89
CA ASN A 138 -14.38 -26.63 1.86
C ASN A 138 -15.58 -25.77 2.27
N GLU A 139 -16.80 -26.29 2.11
CA GLU A 139 -18.03 -25.56 2.41
C GLU A 139 -18.17 -25.21 3.90
N TRP A 140 -17.70 -26.08 4.80
CA TRP A 140 -17.68 -25.78 6.22
C TRP A 140 -16.81 -24.56 6.54
N LEU A 141 -15.60 -24.53 6.01
CA LEU A 141 -14.68 -23.39 6.24
C LEU A 141 -15.25 -22.09 5.66
N LYS A 142 -15.81 -22.15 4.48
CA LYS A 142 -16.50 -21.01 3.85
C LYS A 142 -17.62 -20.48 4.77
N LYS A 143 -18.48 -21.36 5.29
CA LYS A 143 -19.54 -21.02 6.25
C LYS A 143 -18.96 -20.39 7.51
N GLN A 144 -17.88 -20.95 8.09
CA GLN A 144 -17.21 -20.38 9.27
C GLN A 144 -16.68 -18.97 9.01
N ILE A 145 -16.02 -18.72 7.88
CA ILE A 145 -15.52 -17.40 7.55
C ILE A 145 -16.67 -16.40 7.38
N MET A 146 -17.78 -16.79 6.76
CA MET A 146 -18.95 -15.94 6.59
C MET A 146 -19.63 -15.62 7.94
N LEU A 147 -19.77 -16.60 8.84
CA LEU A 147 -20.32 -16.42 10.19
C LEU A 147 -19.47 -15.49 11.06
N ASN A 148 -18.15 -15.44 10.81
CA ASN A 148 -17.21 -14.57 11.49
C ASN A 148 -16.98 -13.22 10.76
N ASP A 149 -17.97 -12.75 9.97
CA ASP A 149 -17.89 -11.49 9.23
C ASP A 149 -16.63 -11.39 8.34
N GLY A 150 -16.24 -12.48 7.71
CA GLY A 150 -15.05 -12.53 6.84
C GLY A 150 -13.72 -12.63 7.58
N SER A 151 -13.72 -12.78 8.89
CA SER A 151 -12.53 -13.01 9.70
C SER A 151 -12.16 -14.49 9.77
N VAL A 152 -10.86 -14.78 9.79
CA VAL A 152 -10.33 -16.13 10.02
C VAL A 152 -9.74 -16.31 11.43
N GLN A 153 -9.76 -15.27 12.26
CA GLN A 153 -9.04 -15.26 13.54
C GLN A 153 -9.58 -16.26 14.57
N SER A 154 -10.89 -16.47 14.60
CA SER A 154 -11.56 -17.40 15.52
C SER A 154 -11.53 -18.86 15.04
N ILE A 155 -11.10 -19.13 13.81
CA ILE A 155 -11.10 -20.47 13.21
C ILE A 155 -9.82 -21.20 13.62
N THR A 156 -9.85 -21.84 14.78
CA THR A 156 -8.67 -22.52 15.37
C THR A 156 -8.19 -23.73 14.57
N ALA A 157 -9.00 -24.25 13.65
CA ALA A 157 -8.62 -25.29 12.70
C ALA A 157 -7.58 -24.81 11.67
N LEU A 158 -7.43 -23.49 11.48
CA LEU A 158 -6.40 -22.91 10.62
C LEU A 158 -5.15 -22.60 11.44
N PRO A 159 -3.93 -22.86 10.90
CA PRO A 159 -2.68 -22.48 11.54
C PRO A 159 -2.60 -20.98 11.86
N ILE A 160 -1.86 -20.65 12.92
CA ILE A 160 -1.76 -19.26 13.38
C ILE A 160 -1.12 -18.36 12.32
N GLU A 161 -0.12 -18.84 11.59
CA GLU A 161 0.57 -18.10 10.53
C GLU A 161 -0.40 -17.73 9.40
N PHE A 162 -1.31 -18.64 9.06
CA PHE A 162 -2.34 -18.38 8.07
C PHE A 162 -3.34 -17.32 8.57
N ARG A 163 -3.77 -17.43 9.83
CA ARG A 163 -4.69 -16.46 10.43
C ARG A 163 -4.05 -15.07 10.52
N GLU A 164 -2.79 -14.98 10.92
CA GLU A 164 -2.04 -13.72 10.96
C GLU A 164 -1.88 -13.09 9.57
N LYS A 165 -1.61 -13.89 8.54
CA LYS A 165 -1.48 -13.43 7.13
C LYS A 165 -2.77 -12.80 6.62
N TYR A 166 -3.94 -13.34 7.00
CA TYR A 166 -5.24 -12.92 6.49
C TYR A 166 -6.08 -12.14 7.50
N LYS A 167 -5.41 -11.41 8.40
CA LYS A 167 -6.07 -10.40 9.22
C LYS A 167 -6.81 -9.39 8.36
N THR A 168 -8.03 -9.08 8.75
CA THR A 168 -8.78 -7.96 8.17
C THR A 168 -8.28 -6.63 8.75
N ILE A 169 -8.59 -5.53 8.08
CA ILE A 169 -8.26 -4.17 8.53
C ILE A 169 -8.76 -3.89 9.96
N TRP A 170 -9.86 -4.53 10.36
CA TRP A 170 -10.49 -4.37 11.68
C TRP A 170 -9.71 -5.07 12.81
N GLU A 171 -8.76 -5.91 12.48
CA GLU A 171 -7.94 -6.75 13.37
C GLU A 171 -6.51 -6.25 13.50
N ILE A 172 -6.15 -5.24 12.72
CA ILE A 172 -4.85 -4.60 12.72
C ILE A 172 -4.92 -3.29 13.52
N LYS A 173 -3.89 -3.00 14.30
CA LYS A 173 -3.81 -1.73 15.03
C LYS A 173 -3.66 -0.57 14.06
N GLN A 174 -4.39 0.51 14.29
CA GLN A 174 -4.31 1.70 13.42
C GLN A 174 -2.94 2.37 13.50
N SER A 175 -2.24 2.28 14.63
CA SER A 175 -0.85 2.72 14.75
C SER A 175 0.06 2.05 13.72
N ASP A 176 -0.07 0.73 13.54
CA ASP A 176 0.77 -0.04 12.63
C ASP A 176 0.55 0.40 11.17
N LEU A 177 -0.70 0.71 10.79
CA LEU A 177 -1.03 1.24 9.47
C LEU A 177 -0.46 2.65 9.26
N ILE A 178 -0.51 3.49 10.29
CA ILE A 178 0.10 4.83 10.26
C ILE A 178 1.61 4.70 10.12
N ASP A 179 2.25 3.83 10.89
CA ASP A 179 3.70 3.61 10.82
C ASP A 179 4.13 3.13 9.43
N MET A 180 3.44 2.15 8.85
CA MET A 180 3.67 1.70 7.47
C MET A 180 3.47 2.82 6.42
N MET A 181 2.54 3.73 6.64
CA MET A 181 2.34 4.91 5.79
C MET A 181 3.50 5.88 5.92
N LEU A 182 3.99 6.11 7.13
CA LEU A 182 5.11 7.01 7.42
C LEU A 182 6.43 6.46 6.89
N ASP A 183 6.67 5.15 6.98
CA ASP A 183 7.85 4.51 6.39
C ASP A 183 7.93 4.72 4.87
N ARG A 184 6.77 4.76 4.19
CA ARG A 184 6.72 5.09 2.76
C ARG A 184 6.83 6.59 2.49
N ALA A 185 6.41 7.44 3.43
CA ALA A 185 6.31 8.89 3.24
C ALA A 185 7.64 9.56 2.87
N ILE A 186 8.74 8.98 3.29
CA ILE A 186 10.09 9.45 2.95
C ILE A 186 10.41 9.35 1.44
N PHE A 187 9.64 8.58 0.67
CA PHE A 187 9.78 8.43 -0.78
C PHE A 187 8.60 9.00 -1.56
N ILE A 188 7.62 9.59 -0.90
CA ILE A 188 6.40 10.12 -1.52
C ILE A 188 6.43 11.65 -1.47
N ASP A 189 6.43 12.28 -2.63
CA ASP A 189 6.47 13.75 -2.72
C ASP A 189 5.19 14.38 -2.19
N GLN A 190 4.06 13.84 -2.61
CA GLN A 190 2.73 14.32 -2.24
C GLN A 190 2.22 13.59 -0.99
N GLY A 191 0.98 13.83 -0.66
CA GLY A 191 0.30 13.07 0.39
C GLY A 191 0.02 11.63 -0.01
N GLN A 192 -0.34 10.84 0.98
CA GLN A 192 -0.81 9.48 0.81
C GLN A 192 -2.25 9.41 1.32
N SER A 193 -3.18 8.96 0.48
CA SER A 193 -4.52 8.65 0.95
C SER A 193 -4.45 7.47 1.91
N MET A 194 -5.00 7.64 3.10
CA MET A 194 -5.07 6.63 4.14
C MET A 194 -6.42 6.70 4.83
N ASN A 195 -7.11 5.59 4.91
CA ASN A 195 -8.31 5.45 5.70
C ASN A 195 -7.95 5.02 7.12
N VAL A 196 -8.75 5.49 8.08
CA VAL A 196 -8.70 5.06 9.48
C VAL A 196 -9.92 4.21 9.77
N PHE A 197 -9.73 3.10 10.48
CA PHE A 197 -10.77 2.11 10.77
C PHE A 197 -10.94 1.95 12.27
N MET A 198 -12.11 2.29 12.78
CA MET A 198 -12.41 2.18 14.20
C MET A 198 -13.73 1.44 14.41
N LYS A 199 -13.71 0.31 15.11
CA LYS A 199 -14.94 -0.43 15.45
C LYS A 199 -15.89 0.43 16.25
N GLU A 200 -15.36 1.14 17.25
CA GLU A 200 -16.08 2.01 18.17
C GLU A 200 -15.35 3.35 18.28
N PRO A 201 -15.63 4.30 17.38
CA PRO A 201 -14.98 5.59 17.39
C PRO A 201 -15.47 6.42 18.59
N THR A 202 -14.52 7.03 19.29
CA THR A 202 -14.78 8.06 20.31
C THR A 202 -13.92 9.29 19.96
N VAL A 203 -14.33 10.46 20.43
CA VAL A 203 -13.55 11.69 20.22
C VAL A 203 -12.10 11.50 20.68
N SER A 204 -11.88 10.87 21.84
CA SER A 204 -10.54 10.61 22.36
C SER A 204 -9.73 9.70 21.43
N LYS A 205 -10.29 8.60 20.93
CA LYS A 205 -9.60 7.68 20.00
C LYS A 205 -9.24 8.37 18.69
N ILE A 206 -10.18 9.16 18.14
CA ILE A 206 -9.95 9.91 16.89
C ILE A 206 -8.85 10.94 17.11
N THR A 207 -8.92 11.72 18.16
CA THR A 207 -7.93 12.74 18.52
C THR A 207 -6.55 12.12 18.71
N SER A 208 -6.45 11.03 19.50
CA SER A 208 -5.18 10.32 19.71
C SER A 208 -4.59 9.80 18.38
N CYS A 209 -5.41 9.25 17.49
CA CYS A 209 -4.98 8.78 16.19
C CYS A 209 -4.42 9.93 15.32
N MET A 210 -5.10 11.08 15.30
CA MET A 210 -4.66 12.24 14.54
C MET A 210 -3.37 12.83 15.09
N PHE A 211 -3.25 12.97 16.42
CA PHE A 211 -2.01 13.46 17.04
C PHE A 211 -0.85 12.50 16.83
N TYR A 212 -1.08 11.20 16.97
CA TYR A 212 -0.05 10.20 16.69
C TYR A 212 0.50 10.31 15.26
N SER A 213 -0.38 10.44 14.27
CA SER A 213 0.00 10.63 12.87
C SER A 213 0.79 11.94 12.67
N TRP A 214 0.33 13.03 13.28
CA TRP A 214 0.97 14.34 13.17
C TRP A 214 2.34 14.40 13.85
N GLU A 215 2.47 13.91 15.08
CA GLU A 215 3.74 13.88 15.83
C GLU A 215 4.82 13.10 15.10
N ARG A 216 4.43 12.06 14.35
CA ARG A 216 5.35 11.24 13.56
C ARG A 216 5.62 11.80 12.16
N GLY A 217 5.13 12.98 11.84
CA GLY A 217 5.46 13.74 10.64
C GLY A 217 4.56 13.47 9.43
N SER A 218 3.35 12.96 9.63
CA SER A 218 2.40 12.84 8.51
C SER A 218 2.14 14.19 7.85
N LYS A 219 2.20 14.24 6.53
CA LYS A 219 1.95 15.46 5.74
C LYS A 219 0.50 15.93 5.78
N HIS A 220 -0.42 15.04 6.08
CA HIS A 220 -1.86 15.30 6.20
C HIS A 220 -2.51 14.25 7.10
N GLY A 221 -3.77 14.49 7.50
CA GLY A 221 -4.56 13.52 8.27
C GLY A 221 -5.07 12.35 7.42
N SER A 222 -6.09 11.67 7.94
CA SER A 222 -6.76 10.59 7.24
C SER A 222 -7.62 11.08 6.07
N TYR A 223 -7.85 10.19 5.09
CA TYR A 223 -8.78 10.44 3.99
C TYR A 223 -10.22 10.20 4.45
N TYR A 224 -10.54 8.98 4.90
CA TYR A 224 -11.82 8.65 5.53
C TYR A 224 -11.63 8.01 6.91
N LEU A 225 -12.62 8.21 7.77
CA LEU A 225 -12.81 7.43 8.99
C LEU A 225 -13.95 6.44 8.75
N HIS A 226 -13.62 5.15 8.77
CA HIS A 226 -14.60 4.06 8.66
C HIS A 226 -14.95 3.50 10.03
N THR A 227 -16.23 3.22 10.22
CA THR A 227 -16.73 2.48 11.37
C THR A 227 -17.16 1.08 10.95
N LYS A 228 -16.95 0.07 11.81
CA LYS A 228 -17.33 -1.29 11.45
C LYS A 228 -18.87 -1.38 11.42
N PRO A 229 -19.49 -1.81 10.31
CA PRO A 229 -20.91 -2.08 10.28
C PRO A 229 -21.28 -3.24 11.20
N ILE A 230 -22.52 -3.31 11.64
CA ILE A 230 -23.05 -4.35 12.55
C ILE A 230 -22.95 -5.74 11.89
N SER A 231 -23.22 -5.81 10.60
CA SER A 231 -23.10 -7.05 9.80
C SER A 231 -22.59 -6.74 8.38
N THR A 232 -21.81 -7.66 7.82
CA THR A 232 -21.37 -7.61 6.41
C THR A 232 -22.43 -8.14 5.45
N GLY A 233 -23.57 -8.62 5.95
CA GLY A 233 -24.59 -9.32 5.18
C GLY A 233 -24.17 -10.72 4.72
N ALA A 234 -22.92 -11.10 4.82
CA ALA A 234 -22.45 -12.47 4.53
C ALA A 234 -22.93 -13.44 5.60
N LYS A 235 -23.04 -12.99 6.84
CA LYS A 235 -23.52 -13.76 7.98
C LYS A 235 -24.96 -14.24 7.77
N ASP A 236 -25.83 -13.39 7.24
CA ASP A 236 -27.23 -13.72 6.98
C ASP A 236 -27.34 -14.86 5.95
N LEU A 237 -26.48 -14.84 4.91
CA LEU A 237 -26.40 -15.90 3.92
C LEU A 237 -25.86 -17.23 4.50
N ALA A 238 -24.97 -17.16 5.47
CA ALA A 238 -24.40 -18.36 6.10
C ALA A 238 -25.44 -19.07 7.00
N ILE A 239 -26.37 -18.33 7.59
CA ILE A 239 -27.47 -18.87 8.41
C ILE A 239 -28.49 -19.62 7.53
N ASP A 240 -28.73 -19.14 6.31
CA ASP A 240 -29.62 -19.79 5.34
C ASP A 240 -29.02 -21.07 4.72
N MET A 241 -27.69 -21.28 4.83
CA MET A 241 -27.05 -22.51 4.41
C MET A 241 -27.27 -23.58 5.48
N SER A 242 -28.26 -24.44 5.25
CA SER A 242 -28.75 -25.46 6.19
C SER A 242 -27.66 -26.31 6.88
N ASP A 243 -27.99 -26.86 8.03
CA ASP A 243 -27.17 -27.58 9.03
C ASP A 243 -26.43 -28.84 8.55
N GLU A 244 -26.30 -29.04 7.25
CA GLU A 244 -25.81 -30.26 6.58
C GLU A 244 -24.30 -30.51 6.76
N TYR A 245 -23.53 -29.58 7.36
CA TYR A 245 -22.07 -29.64 7.36
C TYR A 245 -21.40 -29.55 8.73
N ASP A 246 -22.07 -29.85 9.81
CA ASP A 246 -21.55 -29.65 11.18
C ASP A 246 -20.39 -30.56 11.61
N ASN A 247 -19.93 -31.50 10.77
CA ASN A 247 -18.93 -32.53 11.15
C ASN A 247 -17.76 -32.69 10.16
N VAL A 248 -17.26 -31.63 9.56
CA VAL A 248 -16.07 -31.70 8.69
C VAL A 248 -14.81 -31.28 9.45
N GLU A 249 -13.96 -32.24 9.81
CA GLU A 249 -12.61 -31.98 10.35
C GLU A 249 -11.66 -31.57 9.22
N ILE A 250 -10.93 -30.45 9.42
CA ILE A 250 -9.80 -30.11 8.57
C ILE A 250 -8.63 -31.01 8.98
N LYS A 251 -8.24 -31.92 8.12
CA LYS A 251 -7.02 -32.70 8.30
C LYS A 251 -5.82 -31.79 8.04
N THR A 252 -5.24 -31.25 9.08
CA THR A 252 -3.92 -30.59 9.02
C THR A 252 -2.88 -31.71 9.07
N SER A 253 -2.21 -31.99 7.97
CA SER A 253 -0.98 -32.80 8.01
C SER A 253 0.09 -31.95 8.70
N ASN A 254 0.47 -32.33 9.91
CA ASN A 254 1.52 -31.65 10.69
C ASN A 254 2.95 -31.92 10.15
N ASP A 255 3.09 -32.52 8.98
CA ASP A 255 4.36 -33.09 8.53
C ASP A 255 5.18 -32.26 7.53
N ASP A 256 4.72 -31.05 7.13
CA ASP A 256 5.41 -30.26 6.10
C ASP A 256 5.94 -28.88 6.54
N PHE A 257 6.16 -28.66 7.82
CA PHE A 257 6.86 -27.46 8.30
C PHE A 257 8.26 -27.75 8.82
N ASP A 258 9.07 -28.44 8.04
CA ASP A 258 10.52 -28.36 8.19
C ASP A 258 11.00 -27.10 7.45
N CYS A 259 11.43 -26.13 8.22
CA CYS A 259 12.00 -24.86 7.79
C CYS A 259 13.29 -25.15 6.98
N LEU A 260 13.21 -25.19 5.66
CA LEU A 260 14.35 -25.22 4.73
C LEU A 260 15.09 -23.86 4.73
N GLY A 261 15.61 -23.45 5.87
CA GLY A 261 16.29 -22.15 5.97
C GLY A 261 17.22 -21.95 7.15
N CYS A 262 17.34 -22.91 8.06
CA CYS A 262 18.23 -22.80 9.23
C CYS A 262 19.23 -23.96 9.29
N SER A 263 20.16 -24.05 8.32
CA SER A 263 21.41 -24.80 8.49
C SER A 263 22.41 -24.35 7.43
N SER A 264 23.22 -23.37 7.78
CA SER A 264 24.70 -23.27 7.58
C SER A 264 25.14 -21.82 7.77
#